data_69a94c6687cffc7040e08380b51d8036
#
_entry.id   69a94c6687cffc7040e08380b51d8036
#
_cell.length_a   1.000
_cell.length_b   1.000
_cell.length_c   1.000
_cell.angle_alpha   90.00
_cell.angle_beta   90.00
_cell.angle_gamma   90.00
#
_symmetry.space_group_name_H-M   'P 1'
#
loop_
_entity.id
_entity.type
_entity.pdbx_description
1 polymer ?
#
loop_
_entity_poly.entity_id
_entity_poly.type
_entity_poly.pdbx_seq_one_letter_code
_entity_poly.pdbx_strand_id
1 'polypeptide(L)'
;LGFVSVLLTGVLGLMELSPVVMAIKEASVPLIIAVVVFVSIKLDKNVVYSLFFNEDIVDVDRIYSALDERNSREEFDKMFSSSSYWVVVSFLLSSILNFTLARIILQSQPGTEAYTEEIGKLTGLSFPIIAVPCTIILVVVMFYIFKQTTKLTDIPLEEMLKTVQNVKEKIGV
;
A
#
# COMPACT_ATOMS: atom_id res chain seq x y z
N LEU A 1 -10.76 -11.74 -5.62
CA LEU A 1 -10.49 -10.34 -5.99
C LEU A 1 -9.94 -10.21 -7.42
N GLY A 2 -8.94 -11.02 -7.85
CA GLY A 2 -8.37 -10.95 -9.21
C GLY A 2 -9.38 -11.19 -10.32
N PHE A 3 -10.29 -12.16 -10.19
CA PHE A 3 -11.32 -12.45 -11.18
C PHE A 3 -12.32 -11.29 -11.35
N VAL A 4 -12.72 -10.64 -10.26
CA VAL A 4 -13.60 -9.46 -10.29
C VAL A 4 -12.90 -8.28 -10.96
N SER A 5 -11.60 -8.10 -10.71
CA SER A 5 -10.80 -7.06 -11.37
C SER A 5 -10.69 -7.28 -12.88
N VAL A 6 -10.44 -8.51 -13.32
CA VAL A 6 -10.38 -8.86 -14.74
C VAL A 6 -11.74 -8.68 -15.43
N LEU A 7 -12.84 -9.11 -14.79
CA LEU A 7 -14.20 -8.88 -15.31
C LEU A 7 -14.53 -7.40 -15.42
N LEU A 8 -14.24 -6.62 -14.37
CA LEU A 8 -14.45 -5.18 -14.38
C LEU A 8 -13.64 -4.50 -15.50
N THR A 9 -12.39 -4.88 -15.67
CA THR A 9 -11.55 -4.35 -16.75
C THR A 9 -12.08 -4.75 -18.12
N GLY A 10 -12.55 -6.01 -18.29
CA GLY A 10 -13.16 -6.46 -19.53
C GLY A 10 -14.48 -5.76 -19.85
N VAL A 11 -15.38 -5.64 -18.89
CA VAL A 11 -16.66 -4.92 -19.05
C VAL A 11 -16.43 -3.44 -19.31
N LEU A 12 -15.51 -2.79 -18.59
CA LEU A 12 -15.18 -1.38 -18.79
C LEU A 12 -14.45 -1.15 -20.14
N GLY A 13 -13.68 -2.13 -20.64
CA GLY A 13 -13.10 -2.10 -21.98
C GLY A 13 -14.17 -2.15 -23.09
N LEU A 14 -15.28 -2.87 -22.85
CA LEU A 14 -16.41 -2.93 -23.78
C LEU A 14 -17.29 -1.65 -23.74
N MET A 15 -17.17 -0.81 -22.71
CA MET A 15 -17.99 0.42 -22.56
C MET A 15 -17.48 1.61 -23.39
N GLU A 16 -16.46 1.44 -24.23
CA GLU A 16 -15.89 2.51 -25.07
C GLU A 16 -15.67 3.84 -24.34
N LEU A 17 -15.09 3.75 -23.12
CA LEU A 17 -14.86 4.92 -22.29
C LEU A 17 -13.89 5.90 -22.97
N SER A 18 -14.22 7.18 -22.93
CA SER A 18 -13.31 8.20 -23.47
C SER A 18 -11.96 8.18 -22.73
N PRO A 19 -10.86 8.58 -23.39
CA PRO A 19 -9.52 8.61 -22.78
C PRO A 19 -9.45 9.33 -21.43
N VAL A 20 -10.26 10.40 -21.26
CA VAL A 20 -10.32 11.14 -20.01
C VAL A 20 -10.99 10.33 -18.89
N VAL A 21 -12.11 9.68 -19.21
CA VAL A 21 -12.83 8.84 -18.24
C VAL A 21 -11.98 7.66 -17.83
N MET A 22 -11.25 7.05 -18.76
CA MET A 22 -10.30 5.98 -18.47
C MET A 22 -9.17 6.46 -17.56
N ALA A 23 -8.60 7.64 -17.81
CA ALA A 23 -7.56 8.21 -16.95
C ALA A 23 -8.08 8.49 -15.52
N ILE A 24 -9.30 9.00 -15.38
CA ILE A 24 -9.95 9.20 -14.07
C ILE A 24 -10.16 7.85 -13.37
N LYS A 25 -10.63 6.84 -14.09
CA LYS A 25 -10.83 5.48 -13.55
C LYS A 25 -9.51 4.88 -13.02
N GLU A 26 -8.42 4.96 -13.80
CA GLU A 26 -7.12 4.44 -13.37
C GLU A 26 -6.56 5.17 -12.14
N ALA A 27 -6.79 6.47 -12.03
CA ALA A 27 -6.35 7.27 -10.89
C ALA A 27 -7.24 7.09 -9.64
N SER A 28 -8.52 6.73 -9.80
CA SER A 28 -9.50 6.73 -8.72
C SER A 28 -9.22 5.69 -7.64
N VAL A 29 -8.76 4.50 -7.99
CA VAL A 29 -8.51 3.43 -7.02
C VAL A 29 -7.40 3.81 -6.03
N PRO A 30 -6.19 4.21 -6.45
CA PRO A 30 -5.17 4.64 -5.51
C PRO A 30 -5.58 5.92 -4.76
N LEU A 31 -6.35 6.81 -5.37
CA LEU A 31 -6.87 8.01 -4.69
C LEU A 31 -7.81 7.63 -3.54
N ILE A 32 -8.75 6.73 -3.78
CA ILE A 32 -9.68 6.25 -2.75
C ILE A 32 -8.90 5.62 -1.59
N ILE A 33 -7.89 4.79 -1.87
CA ILE A 33 -7.04 4.20 -0.83
C ILE A 33 -6.31 5.29 -0.05
N ALA A 34 -5.73 6.29 -0.72
CA ALA A 34 -5.08 7.42 -0.06
C ALA A 34 -6.03 8.15 0.91
N VAL A 35 -7.26 8.43 0.46
CA VAL A 35 -8.29 9.08 1.27
C VAL A 35 -8.69 8.21 2.47
N VAL A 36 -8.92 6.91 2.26
CA VAL A 36 -9.27 5.98 3.36
C VAL A 36 -8.17 5.93 4.40
N VAL A 37 -6.91 5.79 3.99
CA VAL A 37 -5.76 5.79 4.91
C VAL A 37 -5.66 7.14 5.63
N PHE A 38 -5.77 8.25 4.92
CA PHE A 38 -5.71 9.59 5.53
C PHE A 38 -6.81 9.82 6.57
N VAL A 39 -8.05 9.44 6.24
CA VAL A 39 -9.18 9.55 7.16
C VAL A 39 -9.00 8.63 8.37
N SER A 40 -8.48 7.42 8.19
CA SER A 40 -8.22 6.48 9.28
C SER A 40 -7.21 7.02 10.29
N ILE A 41 -6.19 7.75 9.83
CA ILE A 41 -5.22 8.44 10.71
C ILE A 41 -5.92 9.53 11.53
N LYS A 42 -6.83 10.30 10.91
CA LYS A 42 -7.56 11.38 11.58
C LYS A 42 -8.60 10.90 12.60
N LEU A 43 -9.09 9.69 12.42
CA LEU A 43 -10.07 9.07 13.33
C LEU A 43 -9.42 8.20 14.40
N ASP A 44 -8.10 8.24 14.56
CA ASP A 44 -7.32 7.40 15.50
C ASP A 44 -7.57 5.88 15.29
N LYS A 45 -8.01 5.50 14.09
CA LYS A 45 -8.23 4.11 13.65
C LYS A 45 -7.29 3.76 12.51
N ASN A 46 -5.99 3.91 12.76
CA ASN A 46 -4.97 3.80 11.73
C ASN A 46 -4.97 2.42 11.06
N VAL A 47 -5.52 2.35 9.83
CA VAL A 47 -5.60 1.11 9.03
C VAL A 47 -4.19 0.55 8.73
N VAL A 48 -3.19 1.41 8.58
CA VAL A 48 -1.81 0.97 8.36
C VAL A 48 -1.31 0.20 9.58
N TYR A 49 -1.67 0.66 10.80
CA TYR A 49 -1.37 -0.08 12.03
C TYR A 49 -1.93 -1.50 11.98
N SER A 50 -3.22 -1.66 11.66
CA SER A 50 -3.89 -2.97 11.59
C SER A 50 -3.29 -3.91 10.53
N LEU A 51 -2.65 -3.37 9.49
CA LEU A 51 -1.96 -4.17 8.47
C LEU A 51 -0.59 -4.67 8.94
N PHE A 52 0.16 -3.84 9.67
CA PHE A 52 1.51 -4.20 10.13
C PHE A 52 1.53 -4.94 11.46
N PHE A 53 0.59 -4.61 12.35
CA PHE A 53 0.46 -5.18 13.69
C PHE A 53 -0.81 -6.03 13.79
N ASN A 54 -0.91 -7.02 12.90
CA ASN A 54 -1.92 -8.07 13.00
C ASN A 54 -1.47 -9.08 14.05
N GLU A 55 -2.34 -9.36 15.02
CA GLU A 55 -2.10 -10.34 16.11
C GLU A 55 -1.80 -11.76 15.61
N ASP A 56 -2.21 -12.10 14.39
CA ASP A 56 -1.87 -13.39 13.78
C ASP A 56 -0.40 -13.48 13.31
N ILE A 57 0.23 -12.32 13.08
CA ILE A 57 1.58 -12.24 12.48
C ILE A 57 2.60 -11.79 13.52
N VAL A 58 2.22 -10.82 14.36
CA VAL A 58 3.12 -10.13 15.29
C VAL A 58 2.65 -10.33 16.72
N ASP A 59 3.57 -10.49 17.65
CA ASP A 59 3.28 -10.54 19.10
C ASP A 59 3.05 -9.12 19.64
N VAL A 60 1.83 -8.64 19.43
CA VAL A 60 1.41 -7.29 19.76
C VAL A 60 1.50 -7.01 21.26
N ASP A 61 1.08 -7.96 22.09
CA ASP A 61 1.09 -7.82 23.56
C ASP A 61 2.52 -7.64 24.09
N ARG A 62 3.46 -8.40 23.56
CA ARG A 62 4.88 -8.29 23.94
C ARG A 62 5.47 -6.94 23.53
N ILE A 63 5.11 -6.45 22.34
CA ILE A 63 5.56 -5.12 21.87
C ILE A 63 5.03 -4.03 22.79
N TYR A 64 3.74 -4.05 23.10
CA TYR A 64 3.14 -3.04 23.97
C TYR A 64 3.69 -3.07 25.40
N SER A 65 3.90 -4.26 25.97
CA SER A 65 4.53 -4.41 27.27
C SER A 65 5.93 -3.78 27.31
N ALA A 66 6.74 -4.03 26.27
CA ALA A 66 8.07 -3.44 26.17
C ALA A 66 8.04 -1.92 25.96
N LEU A 67 7.06 -1.38 25.20
CA LEU A 67 6.87 0.06 25.02
C LEU A 67 6.47 0.74 26.35
N ASP A 68 5.61 0.11 27.13
CA ASP A 68 5.16 0.63 28.43
C ASP A 68 6.31 0.60 29.46
N GLU A 69 7.09 -0.49 29.55
CA GLU A 69 8.27 -0.60 30.42
C GLU A 69 9.32 0.48 30.10
N ARG A 70 9.46 0.87 28.83
CA ARG A 70 10.44 1.86 28.37
C ARG A 70 9.89 3.29 28.30
N ASN A 71 8.61 3.51 28.62
CA ASN A 71 7.91 4.80 28.47
C ASN A 71 8.04 5.36 27.03
N SER A 72 8.07 4.50 26.02
CA SER A 72 8.29 4.86 24.61
C SER A 72 7.02 4.82 23.74
N ARG A 73 5.85 4.64 24.36
CA ARG A 73 4.57 4.49 23.67
C ARG A 73 4.20 5.72 22.85
N GLU A 74 4.37 6.92 23.41
CA GLU A 74 4.09 8.16 22.68
C GLU A 74 5.00 8.38 21.46
N GLU A 75 6.28 7.99 21.57
CA GLU A 75 7.21 8.01 20.45
C GLU A 75 6.81 7.02 19.36
N PHE A 76 6.37 5.83 19.76
CA PHE A 76 5.87 4.80 18.85
C PHE A 76 4.63 5.30 18.08
N ASP A 77 3.64 5.88 18.74
CA ASP A 77 2.42 6.39 18.13
C ASP A 77 2.73 7.53 17.14
N LYS A 78 3.61 8.44 17.50
CA LYS A 78 4.09 9.52 16.60
C LYS A 78 4.82 8.99 15.39
N MET A 79 5.73 8.04 15.57
CA MET A 79 6.48 7.39 14.51
C MET A 79 5.52 6.68 13.56
N PHE A 80 4.54 5.96 14.10
CA PHE A 80 3.58 5.20 13.33
C PHE A 80 2.65 6.10 12.51
N SER A 81 2.14 7.16 13.15
CA SER A 81 1.33 8.18 12.47
C SER A 81 2.11 8.84 11.32
N SER A 82 3.37 9.24 11.57
CA SER A 82 4.23 9.82 10.53
C SER A 82 4.47 8.84 9.36
N SER A 83 4.73 7.58 9.67
CA SER A 83 4.91 6.53 8.65
C SER A 83 3.67 6.34 7.80
N SER A 84 2.49 6.40 8.41
CA SER A 84 1.21 6.27 7.72
C SER A 84 0.96 7.41 6.73
N TYR A 85 1.44 8.63 7.01
CA TYR A 85 1.39 9.73 6.03
C TYR A 85 2.26 9.44 4.80
N TRP A 86 3.39 8.77 4.93
CA TRP A 86 4.18 8.35 3.78
C TRP A 86 3.47 7.31 2.91
N VAL A 87 2.65 6.44 3.52
CA VAL A 87 1.77 5.54 2.77
C VAL A 87 0.73 6.34 1.97
N VAL A 88 0.11 7.36 2.58
CA VAL A 88 -0.80 8.28 1.86
C VAL A 88 -0.09 8.94 0.67
N VAL A 89 1.12 9.47 0.89
CA VAL A 89 1.92 10.10 -0.18
C VAL A 89 2.21 9.12 -1.31
N SER A 90 2.53 7.86 -1.01
CA SER A 90 2.75 6.83 -2.04
C SER A 90 1.50 6.58 -2.89
N PHE A 91 0.32 6.47 -2.29
CA PHE A 91 -0.93 6.29 -3.03
C PHE A 91 -1.35 7.55 -3.81
N LEU A 92 -1.12 8.75 -3.29
CA LEU A 92 -1.35 9.98 -4.03
C LEU A 92 -0.42 10.07 -5.26
N LEU A 93 0.86 9.74 -5.08
CA LEU A 93 1.80 9.66 -6.20
C LEU A 93 1.34 8.65 -7.24
N SER A 94 0.92 7.45 -6.80
CA SER A 94 0.35 6.43 -7.69
C SER A 94 -0.86 6.96 -8.48
N SER A 95 -1.76 7.68 -7.83
CA SER A 95 -2.93 8.28 -8.49
C SER A 95 -2.54 9.29 -9.57
N ILE A 96 -1.61 10.19 -9.25
CA ILE A 96 -1.10 11.20 -10.18
C ILE A 96 -0.42 10.54 -11.38
N LEU A 97 0.43 9.54 -11.13
CA LEU A 97 1.14 8.82 -12.18
C LEU A 97 0.17 8.05 -13.09
N ASN A 98 -0.84 7.37 -12.50
CA ASN A 98 -1.87 6.67 -13.27
C ASN A 98 -2.64 7.62 -14.20
N PHE A 99 -3.10 8.76 -13.65
CA PHE A 99 -3.80 9.76 -14.45
C PHE A 99 -2.91 10.29 -15.59
N THR A 100 -1.69 10.69 -15.26
CA THR A 100 -0.77 11.29 -16.23
C THR A 100 -0.38 10.30 -17.31
N LEU A 101 -0.05 9.07 -16.94
CA LEU A 101 0.33 8.01 -17.89
C LEU A 101 -0.83 7.68 -18.83
N ALA A 102 -2.05 7.53 -18.29
CA ALA A 102 -3.23 7.28 -19.12
C ALA A 102 -3.50 8.45 -20.08
N ARG A 103 -3.35 9.70 -19.62
CA ARG A 103 -3.53 10.89 -20.49
C ARG A 103 -2.48 11.03 -21.58
N ILE A 104 -1.27 10.53 -21.36
CA ILE A 104 -0.20 10.54 -22.37
C ILE A 104 -0.41 9.44 -23.41
N ILE A 105 -0.82 8.25 -22.96
CA ILE A 105 -0.88 7.06 -23.83
C ILE A 105 -2.19 7.01 -24.62
N LEU A 106 -3.33 7.28 -23.97
CA LEU A 106 -4.66 7.16 -24.60
C LEU A 106 -4.99 8.41 -25.39
N GLN A 107 -4.74 8.37 -26.70
CA GLN A 107 -4.98 9.48 -27.63
C GLN A 107 -6.04 9.13 -28.69
N SER A 108 -6.19 7.82 -29.00
CA SER A 108 -7.09 7.33 -30.03
C SER A 108 -8.56 7.35 -29.59
N GLN A 109 -9.47 7.24 -30.57
CA GLN A 109 -10.89 7.16 -30.28
C GLN A 109 -11.26 5.78 -29.72
N PRO A 110 -12.15 5.71 -28.72
CA PRO A 110 -12.68 4.45 -28.20
C PRO A 110 -13.28 3.58 -29.31
N GLY A 111 -13.17 2.25 -29.16
CA GLY A 111 -13.67 1.28 -30.12
C GLY A 111 -12.77 1.06 -31.33
N THR A 112 -11.63 1.78 -31.47
CA THR A 112 -10.65 1.55 -32.53
C THR A 112 -9.58 0.53 -32.11
N GLU A 113 -8.96 -0.14 -33.09
CA GLU A 113 -7.84 -1.05 -32.84
C GLU A 113 -6.66 -0.32 -32.18
N ALA A 114 -6.37 0.91 -32.62
CA ALA A 114 -5.36 1.77 -32.04
C ALA A 114 -5.63 2.05 -30.54
N TYR A 115 -6.87 2.29 -30.15
CA TYR A 115 -7.22 2.48 -28.74
C TYR A 115 -6.98 1.22 -27.91
N THR A 116 -7.29 0.05 -28.47
CA THR A 116 -7.03 -1.25 -27.78
C THR A 116 -5.53 -1.48 -27.59
N GLU A 117 -4.72 -1.14 -28.59
CA GLU A 117 -3.25 -1.20 -28.50
C GLU A 117 -2.71 -0.23 -27.42
N GLU A 118 -3.26 0.99 -27.35
CA GLU A 118 -2.90 1.97 -26.33
C GLU A 118 -3.25 1.51 -24.92
N ILE A 119 -4.39 0.84 -24.71
CA ILE A 119 -4.73 0.21 -23.43
C ILE A 119 -3.72 -0.88 -23.06
N GLY A 120 -3.29 -1.70 -24.01
CA GLY A 120 -2.25 -2.70 -23.81
C GLY A 120 -0.91 -2.06 -23.39
N LYS A 121 -0.52 -0.96 -24.05
CA LYS A 121 0.68 -0.18 -23.71
C LYS A 121 0.56 0.44 -22.30
N LEU A 122 -0.59 1.02 -21.98
CA LEU A 122 -0.86 1.58 -20.65
C LEU A 122 -0.67 0.52 -19.57
N THR A 123 -1.28 -0.65 -19.73
CA THR A 123 -1.19 -1.76 -18.78
C THR A 123 0.26 -2.22 -18.59
N GLY A 124 1.00 -2.40 -19.70
CA GLY A 124 2.40 -2.83 -19.65
C GLY A 124 3.34 -1.82 -19.00
N LEU A 125 3.14 -0.53 -19.27
CA LEU A 125 3.97 0.55 -18.73
C LEU A 125 3.61 0.94 -17.29
N SER A 126 2.39 0.66 -16.83
CA SER A 126 1.96 0.94 -15.46
C SER A 126 2.83 0.23 -14.43
N PHE A 127 3.27 -1.00 -14.70
CA PHE A 127 4.12 -1.73 -13.77
C PHE A 127 5.47 -1.04 -13.52
N PRO A 128 6.34 -0.80 -14.53
CA PRO A 128 7.65 -0.18 -14.27
C PRO A 128 7.56 1.30 -13.86
N ILE A 129 6.57 2.05 -14.34
CA ILE A 129 6.47 3.50 -14.12
C ILE A 129 5.73 3.82 -12.81
N ILE A 130 4.77 3.02 -12.41
CA ILE A 130 3.90 3.31 -11.26
C ILE A 130 4.13 2.31 -10.14
N ALA A 131 3.96 1.00 -10.41
CA ALA A 131 4.01 0.01 -9.34
C ALA A 131 5.40 -0.08 -8.69
N VAL A 132 6.47 -0.09 -9.48
CA VAL A 132 7.84 -0.21 -8.95
C VAL A 132 8.21 0.98 -8.04
N PRO A 133 8.10 2.27 -8.44
CA PRO A 133 8.43 3.38 -7.56
C PRO A 133 7.57 3.42 -6.29
N CYS A 134 6.26 3.19 -6.42
CA CYS A 134 5.36 3.20 -5.26
C CYS A 134 5.66 2.05 -4.29
N THR A 135 5.97 0.85 -4.82
CA THR A 135 6.38 -0.29 -3.99
C THR A 135 7.68 0.00 -3.25
N ILE A 136 8.66 0.64 -3.88
CA ILE A 136 9.91 1.04 -3.21
C ILE A 136 9.61 1.94 -2.02
N ILE A 137 8.74 2.94 -2.16
CA ILE A 137 8.33 3.82 -1.05
C ILE A 137 7.71 3.00 0.09
N LEU A 138 6.77 2.10 -0.23
CA LEU A 138 6.12 1.26 0.77
C LEU A 138 7.09 0.33 1.50
N VAL A 139 8.04 -0.26 0.78
CA VAL A 139 9.09 -1.11 1.35
C VAL A 139 9.99 -0.31 2.28
N VAL A 140 10.39 0.91 1.89
CA VAL A 140 11.18 1.80 2.75
C VAL A 140 10.42 2.16 4.03
N VAL A 141 9.13 2.48 3.92
CA VAL A 141 8.26 2.76 5.07
C VAL A 141 8.17 1.53 5.99
N MET A 142 7.97 0.35 5.42
CA MET A 142 7.92 -0.91 6.17
C MET A 142 9.22 -1.15 6.96
N PHE A 143 10.37 -1.04 6.31
CA PHE A 143 11.67 -1.19 6.99
C PHE A 143 11.88 -0.13 8.08
N TYR A 144 11.43 1.10 7.83
CA TYR A 144 11.51 2.16 8.82
C TYR A 144 10.66 1.85 10.07
N ILE A 145 9.41 1.39 9.88
CA ILE A 145 8.52 1.00 10.98
C ILE A 145 9.16 -0.11 11.83
N PHE A 146 9.60 -1.20 11.21
CA PHE A 146 10.21 -2.30 11.94
C PHE A 146 11.50 -1.91 12.65
N LYS A 147 12.38 -1.17 11.99
CA LYS A 147 13.63 -0.68 12.59
C LYS A 147 13.38 0.21 13.80
N GLN A 148 12.41 1.13 13.72
CA GLN A 148 12.08 2.00 14.83
C GLN A 148 11.38 1.23 15.95
N THR A 149 10.51 0.29 15.64
CA THR A 149 9.88 -0.57 16.64
C THR A 149 10.94 -1.35 17.41
N THR A 150 11.90 -1.99 16.73
CA THR A 150 13.04 -2.65 17.37
C THR A 150 13.81 -1.70 18.30
N LYS A 151 14.06 -0.46 17.84
CA LYS A 151 14.79 0.53 18.65
C LYS A 151 14.02 0.95 19.91
N LEU A 152 12.70 1.10 19.81
CA LEU A 152 11.85 1.54 20.92
C LEU A 152 11.56 0.43 21.91
N THR A 153 11.47 -0.82 21.47
CA THR A 153 11.15 -1.99 22.30
C THR A 153 12.37 -2.78 22.75
N ASP A 154 13.50 -2.65 22.04
CA ASP A 154 14.70 -3.51 22.18
C ASP A 154 14.43 -4.98 21.83
N ILE A 155 13.33 -5.26 21.13
CA ILE A 155 12.98 -6.60 20.66
C ILE A 155 13.44 -6.74 19.20
N PRO A 156 14.27 -7.74 18.86
CA PRO A 156 14.66 -8.02 17.48
C PRO A 156 13.43 -8.37 16.63
N LEU A 157 13.48 -8.05 15.32
CA LEU A 157 12.37 -8.31 14.40
C LEU A 157 11.96 -9.79 14.39
N GLU A 158 12.94 -10.69 14.45
CA GLU A 158 12.71 -12.15 14.45
C GLU A 158 11.88 -12.60 15.66
N GLU A 159 11.98 -11.87 16.78
CA GLU A 159 11.24 -12.16 18.00
C GLU A 159 9.89 -11.47 18.04
N MET A 160 9.63 -10.48 17.20
CA MET A 160 8.31 -9.87 17.04
C MET A 160 7.37 -10.75 16.22
N LEU A 161 7.91 -11.59 15.33
CA LEU A 161 7.13 -12.41 14.40
C LEU A 161 6.75 -13.75 15.03
N LYS A 162 5.47 -14.00 15.27
CA LYS A 162 4.93 -15.25 15.81
C LYS A 162 5.31 -16.48 14.98
N THR A 163 5.40 -16.34 13.67
CA THR A 163 5.83 -17.42 12.77
C THR A 163 7.23 -17.89 13.09
N VAL A 164 8.16 -16.98 13.37
CA VAL A 164 9.56 -17.31 13.71
C VAL A 164 9.64 -17.94 15.10
N GLN A 165 8.86 -17.45 16.06
CA GLN A 165 8.77 -18.03 17.41
C GLN A 165 8.27 -19.47 17.36
N ASN A 166 7.17 -19.73 16.64
CA ASN A 166 6.58 -21.06 16.46
C ASN A 166 7.56 -22.05 15.77
N VAL A 167 8.40 -21.56 14.86
CA VAL A 167 9.43 -22.40 14.21
C VAL A 167 10.55 -22.70 15.20
N LYS A 168 11.04 -21.72 15.96
CA LYS A 168 12.08 -21.94 16.99
C LYS A 168 11.62 -22.96 18.04
N GLU A 169 10.40 -22.82 18.54
CA GLU A 169 9.82 -23.77 19.49
C GLU A 169 9.75 -25.21 18.95
N LYS A 170 9.38 -25.37 17.67
CA LYS A 170 9.31 -26.71 17.02
C LYS A 170 10.67 -27.37 16.81
N ILE A 171 11.73 -26.60 16.63
CA ILE A 171 13.11 -27.11 16.42
C ILE A 171 13.94 -27.15 17.71
N GLY A 172 13.37 -26.70 18.84
CA GLY A 172 14.00 -26.79 20.16
C GLY A 172 15.20 -25.83 20.36
N VAL A 173 15.18 -24.67 19.69
CA VAL A 173 16.24 -23.62 19.79
C VAL A 173 15.65 -22.35 20.38
#